data_95f4dce691af03d5bd635da03e58fcb4
#
_entry.id   95f4dce691af03d5bd635da03e58fcb4
#
_cell.length_a   1.000
_cell.length_b   1.000
_cell.length_c   1.000
_cell.angle_alpha   90.00
_cell.angle_beta   90.00
_cell.angle_gamma   90.00
#
_symmetry.space_group_name_H-M   'P 1'
#
loop_
_entity.id
_entity.type
_entity.pdbx_description
1 polymer ?
#
loop_
_entity_poly.entity_id
_entity_poly.type
_entity_poly.pdbx_seq_one_letter_code
_entity_poly.pdbx_strand_id
1 'polypeptide(L)'
;MAIMKVGPAGIETISGAMKRPKKQNGHNHGNYLVATHRTAASANPNCQRVYSFDADRYKRTKPMSENEIGARARFTAVRALVKARSKNLSTISADQAAFEAQKNLADGKTTFNAYLWQVCGEEYDAQH
;
A
#
# COMPACT_ATOMS: atom_id res chain seq x y z
N MET A 1 -16.17 -6.47 -1.36
CA MET A 1 -17.64 -6.51 -1.49
C MET A 1 -18.10 -5.26 -2.22
N ALA A 2 -19.12 -5.38 -3.06
CA ALA A 2 -19.68 -4.21 -3.76
C ALA A 2 -20.36 -3.26 -2.78
N ILE A 3 -20.18 -1.97 -2.99
CA ILE A 3 -20.83 -0.90 -2.24
C ILE A 3 -21.90 -0.30 -3.15
N MET A 4 -23.14 -0.22 -2.68
CA MET A 4 -24.25 0.43 -3.36
C MET A 4 -24.56 1.75 -2.67
N LYS A 5 -24.69 2.81 -3.45
CA LYS A 5 -25.24 4.08 -2.99
C LYS A 5 -26.69 4.15 -3.43
N VAL A 6 -27.60 4.32 -2.47
CA VAL A 6 -29.04 4.41 -2.69
C VAL A 6 -29.48 5.85 -2.48
N GLY A 7 -30.16 6.40 -3.47
CA GLY A 7 -30.77 7.74 -3.41
C GLY A 7 -32.29 7.66 -3.50
N PRO A 8 -32.97 8.82 -3.57
CA PRO A 8 -34.46 8.89 -3.62
C PRO A 8 -35.08 8.13 -4.79
N ALA A 9 -34.37 7.98 -5.90
CA ALA A 9 -34.79 7.27 -7.11
C ALA A 9 -34.35 5.79 -7.15
N GLY A 10 -33.79 5.24 -6.06
CA GLY A 10 -33.26 3.88 -5.99
C GLY A 10 -31.74 3.81 -5.97
N ILE A 11 -31.16 2.77 -6.58
CA ILE A 11 -29.70 2.57 -6.63
C ILE A 11 -29.08 3.59 -7.58
N GLU A 12 -28.26 4.49 -7.06
CA GLU A 12 -27.55 5.50 -7.86
C GLU A 12 -26.21 4.97 -8.39
N THR A 13 -25.44 4.31 -7.55
CA THR A 13 -24.10 3.80 -7.93
C THR A 13 -23.79 2.46 -7.26
N ILE A 14 -23.01 1.66 -7.95
CA ILE A 14 -22.42 0.42 -7.44
C ILE A 14 -20.92 0.48 -7.67
N SER A 15 -20.13 0.15 -6.66
CA SER A 15 -18.67 0.05 -6.79
C SER A 15 -18.11 -1.16 -6.04
N GLY A 16 -16.98 -1.66 -6.50
CA GLY A 16 -16.30 -2.80 -5.92
C GLY A 16 -16.67 -4.15 -6.53
N ALA A 17 -16.25 -5.24 -5.90
CA ALA A 17 -16.51 -6.60 -6.38
C ALA A 17 -17.97 -6.99 -6.11
N MET A 18 -18.71 -7.32 -7.15
CA MET A 18 -20.13 -7.72 -7.06
C MET A 18 -20.28 -9.17 -6.57
N LYS A 19 -19.29 -10.01 -6.80
CA LYS A 19 -19.24 -11.37 -6.29
C LYS A 19 -17.94 -11.52 -5.50
N ARG A 20 -18.06 -12.09 -4.31
CA ARG A 20 -16.88 -12.36 -3.49
C ARG A 20 -15.95 -13.32 -4.23
N PRO A 21 -14.71 -12.93 -4.53
CA PRO A 21 -13.77 -13.79 -5.23
C PRO A 21 -13.42 -14.99 -4.34
N LYS A 22 -13.21 -16.15 -4.96
CA LYS A 22 -12.67 -17.32 -4.27
C LYS A 22 -11.25 -16.99 -3.80
N LYS A 23 -10.94 -17.33 -2.56
CA LYS A 23 -9.59 -17.22 -2.02
C LYS A 23 -8.92 -18.59 -2.00
N GLN A 24 -7.68 -18.63 -2.45
CA GLN A 24 -6.80 -19.77 -2.36
C GLN A 24 -5.45 -19.27 -1.83
N ASN A 25 -4.97 -19.85 -0.74
CA ASN A 25 -3.74 -19.42 -0.06
C ASN A 25 -3.71 -17.89 0.24
N GLY A 26 -4.84 -17.33 0.68
CA GLY A 26 -4.98 -15.91 1.00
C GLY A 26 -5.14 -14.97 -0.20
N HIS A 27 -5.02 -15.43 -1.44
CA HIS A 27 -5.14 -14.64 -2.66
C HIS A 27 -6.47 -14.89 -3.36
N ASN A 28 -6.98 -13.85 -4.02
CA ASN A 28 -8.15 -13.99 -4.89
C ASN A 28 -7.82 -14.90 -6.07
N HIS A 29 -8.78 -15.72 -6.46
CA HIS A 29 -8.64 -16.70 -7.53
C HIS A 29 -9.91 -16.75 -8.38
N GLY A 30 -9.75 -16.97 -9.69
CA GLY A 30 -10.84 -17.06 -10.64
C GLY A 30 -11.41 -15.71 -11.07
N ASN A 31 -12.48 -15.77 -11.85
CA ASN A 31 -13.14 -14.59 -12.40
C ASN A 31 -14.22 -14.06 -11.46
N TYR A 32 -14.32 -12.76 -11.38
CA TYR A 32 -15.41 -12.08 -10.68
C TYR A 32 -15.76 -10.74 -11.36
N LEU A 33 -16.96 -10.25 -11.09
CA LEU A 33 -17.41 -8.96 -11.60
C LEU A 33 -16.97 -7.84 -10.68
N VAL A 34 -16.45 -6.77 -11.27
CA VAL A 34 -16.08 -5.54 -10.57
C VAL A 34 -16.90 -4.40 -11.14
N ALA A 35 -17.57 -3.68 -10.26
CA ALA A 35 -18.24 -2.44 -10.58
C ALA A 35 -17.36 -1.25 -10.19
N THR A 36 -17.23 -0.29 -11.08
CA THR A 36 -16.52 0.97 -10.82
C THR A 36 -17.41 2.15 -11.18
N HIS A 37 -17.33 3.18 -10.37
CA HIS A 37 -17.97 4.46 -10.62
C HIS A 37 -16.89 5.52 -10.77
N ARG A 38 -16.95 6.31 -11.85
CA ARG A 38 -16.01 7.41 -12.05
C ARG A 38 -16.38 8.60 -11.20
N THR A 39 -15.39 9.24 -10.62
CA THR A 39 -15.54 10.46 -9.85
C THR A 39 -15.61 11.70 -10.74
N ALA A 40 -15.96 12.84 -10.16
CA ALA A 40 -16.04 14.13 -10.85
C ALA A 40 -14.74 14.57 -11.57
N ALA A 41 -13.59 14.03 -11.16
CA ALA A 41 -12.30 14.32 -11.79
C ALA A 41 -12.10 13.64 -13.15
N SER A 42 -12.98 12.70 -13.55
CA SER A 42 -12.88 12.02 -14.84
C SER A 42 -13.72 12.72 -15.91
N ALA A 43 -13.39 12.48 -17.19
CA ALA A 43 -14.11 13.06 -18.33
C ALA A 43 -15.61 12.73 -18.38
N ASN A 44 -16.02 11.65 -17.73
CA ASN A 44 -17.44 11.25 -17.58
C ASN A 44 -17.70 10.82 -16.14
N PRO A 45 -17.98 11.78 -15.23
CA PRO A 45 -18.06 11.52 -13.79
C PRO A 45 -19.21 10.59 -13.39
N ASN A 46 -20.26 10.51 -14.21
CA ASN A 46 -21.45 9.68 -13.92
C ASN A 46 -21.39 8.30 -14.59
N CYS A 47 -20.25 7.91 -15.14
CA CYS A 47 -20.11 6.63 -15.82
C CYS A 47 -19.99 5.47 -14.82
N GLN A 48 -20.99 4.62 -14.83
CA GLN A 48 -20.94 3.32 -14.14
C GLN A 48 -20.39 2.26 -15.10
N ARG A 49 -19.38 1.53 -14.68
CA ARG A 49 -18.81 0.40 -15.43
C ARG A 49 -18.87 -0.88 -14.63
N VAL A 50 -19.25 -1.95 -15.32
CA VAL A 50 -19.17 -3.32 -14.78
C VAL A 50 -18.32 -4.14 -15.76
N TYR A 51 -17.30 -4.81 -15.27
CA TYR A 51 -16.44 -5.64 -16.08
C TYR A 51 -16.04 -6.92 -15.34
N SER A 52 -15.71 -7.95 -16.10
CA SER A 52 -15.15 -9.17 -15.55
C SER A 52 -13.66 -8.98 -15.30
N PHE A 53 -13.22 -9.33 -14.10
CA PHE A 53 -11.82 -9.32 -13.70
C PHE A 53 -11.34 -10.75 -13.47
N ASP A 54 -10.27 -11.13 -14.15
CA ASP A 54 -9.60 -12.40 -13.93
C ASP A 54 -8.46 -12.22 -12.93
N ALA A 55 -8.66 -12.69 -11.72
CA ALA A 55 -7.67 -12.60 -10.66
C ALA A 55 -6.38 -13.38 -10.96
N ASP A 56 -6.44 -14.38 -11.85
CA ASP A 56 -5.28 -15.21 -12.20
C ASP A 56 -4.44 -14.62 -13.34
N ARG A 57 -4.99 -13.67 -14.10
CA ARG A 57 -4.32 -13.05 -15.25
C ARG A 57 -2.98 -12.42 -14.91
N TYR A 58 -2.87 -11.88 -13.71
CA TYR A 58 -1.67 -11.16 -13.25
C TYR A 58 -0.80 -11.99 -12.31
N LYS A 59 -1.09 -13.27 -12.15
CA LYS A 59 -0.22 -14.14 -11.38
C LYS A 59 1.14 -14.24 -12.05
N ARG A 60 2.15 -13.97 -11.27
CA ARG A 60 3.52 -14.13 -11.73
C ARG A 60 3.83 -15.62 -11.94
N THR A 61 4.27 -15.97 -13.13
CA THR A 61 4.68 -17.33 -13.47
C THR A 61 6.18 -17.56 -13.30
N LYS A 62 6.99 -16.49 -13.37
CA LYS A 62 8.44 -16.56 -13.20
C LYS A 62 8.83 -16.51 -11.73
N PRO A 63 9.83 -17.29 -11.27
CA PRO A 63 10.36 -17.17 -9.92
C PRO A 63 10.95 -15.78 -9.69
N MET A 64 11.03 -15.37 -8.42
CA MET A 64 11.67 -14.13 -8.06
C MET A 64 13.17 -14.20 -8.31
N SER A 65 13.75 -13.11 -8.85
CA SER A 65 15.19 -12.97 -8.97
C SER A 65 15.85 -12.80 -7.59
N GLU A 66 17.13 -13.06 -7.49
CA GLU A 66 17.92 -12.85 -6.26
C GLU A 66 17.82 -11.40 -5.77
N ASN A 67 17.87 -10.45 -6.68
CA ASN A 67 17.73 -9.02 -6.34
C ASN A 67 16.35 -8.71 -5.74
N GLU A 68 15.28 -9.31 -6.24
CA GLU A 68 13.94 -9.14 -5.67
C GLU A 68 13.81 -9.78 -4.30
N ILE A 69 14.40 -10.95 -4.10
CA ILE A 69 14.46 -11.64 -2.80
C ILE A 69 15.21 -10.77 -1.80
N GLY A 70 16.38 -10.25 -2.18
CA GLY A 70 17.18 -9.33 -1.38
C GLY A 70 16.44 -8.05 -1.03
N ALA A 71 15.79 -7.41 -2.00
CA ALA A 71 15.02 -6.19 -1.78
C ALA A 71 13.82 -6.42 -0.84
N ARG A 72 13.13 -7.55 -0.95
CA ARG A 72 12.03 -7.92 -0.04
C ARG A 72 12.52 -8.20 1.37
N ALA A 73 13.64 -8.91 1.51
CA ALA A 73 14.26 -9.18 2.80
C ALA A 73 14.67 -7.87 3.49
N ARG A 74 15.34 -6.97 2.75
CA ARG A 74 15.70 -5.63 3.24
C ARG A 74 14.46 -4.84 3.70
N PHE A 75 13.43 -4.77 2.86
CA PHE A 75 12.20 -4.05 3.20
C PHE A 75 11.55 -4.60 4.47
N THR A 76 11.47 -5.92 4.61
CA THR A 76 10.87 -6.57 5.78
C THR A 76 11.67 -6.29 7.05
N ALA A 77 13.01 -6.38 6.98
CA ALA A 77 13.89 -6.11 8.10
C ALA A 77 13.84 -4.63 8.52
N VAL A 78 13.96 -3.70 7.57
CA VAL A 78 13.89 -2.26 7.85
C VAL A 78 12.51 -1.87 8.42
N ARG A 79 11.43 -2.43 7.90
CA ARG A 79 10.09 -2.21 8.46
C ARG A 79 9.98 -2.64 9.92
N ALA A 80 10.56 -3.79 10.27
CA ALA A 80 10.59 -4.26 11.66
C ALA A 80 11.39 -3.31 12.57
N LEU A 81 12.56 -2.83 12.11
CA LEU A 81 13.38 -1.86 12.82
C LEU A 81 12.64 -0.52 13.03
N VAL A 82 12.01 0.02 12.00
CA VAL A 82 11.20 1.25 12.09
C VAL A 82 10.08 1.09 13.10
N LYS A 83 9.36 -0.03 13.06
CA LYS A 83 8.28 -0.33 14.01
C LYS A 83 8.78 -0.42 15.45
N ALA A 84 9.92 -1.08 15.67
CA ALA A 84 10.53 -1.18 16.99
C ALA A 84 11.01 0.19 17.50
N ARG A 85 11.71 0.95 16.64
CA ARG A 85 12.26 2.28 17.00
C ARG A 85 11.16 3.31 17.26
N SER A 86 10.07 3.30 16.50
CA SER A 86 8.93 4.19 16.72
C SER A 86 8.19 3.97 18.05
N LYS A 87 8.33 2.78 18.63
CA LYS A 87 7.73 2.41 19.92
C LYS A 87 8.70 2.51 21.10
N ASN A 88 9.95 2.76 20.84
CA ASN A 88 10.98 2.81 21.89
C ASN A 88 10.95 4.17 22.59
N LEU A 89 10.33 4.23 23.76
CA LEU A 89 10.17 5.45 24.55
C LEU A 89 11.50 6.06 25.01
N SER A 90 12.57 5.27 25.10
CA SER A 90 13.89 5.78 25.52
C SER A 90 14.64 6.54 24.43
N THR A 91 14.36 6.28 23.16
CA THR A 91 15.08 6.88 22.02
C THR A 91 14.22 7.81 21.17
N ILE A 92 12.90 7.75 21.30
CA ILE A 92 11.98 8.50 20.44
C ILE A 92 12.17 10.02 20.52
N SER A 93 12.47 10.56 21.70
CA SER A 93 12.69 12.00 21.87
C SER A 93 13.96 12.47 21.16
N ALA A 94 15.04 11.67 21.19
CA ALA A 94 16.28 11.95 20.48
C ALA A 94 16.07 11.85 18.95
N ASP A 95 15.32 10.86 18.50
CA ASP A 95 14.97 10.70 17.09
C ASP A 95 14.11 11.85 16.58
N GLN A 96 13.16 12.33 17.35
CA GLN A 96 12.35 13.50 17.02
C GLN A 96 13.19 14.78 16.95
N ALA A 97 14.11 14.99 17.88
CA ALA A 97 15.02 16.12 17.85
C ALA A 97 15.93 16.10 16.61
N ALA A 98 16.47 14.94 16.27
CA ALA A 98 17.28 14.75 15.07
C ALA A 98 16.47 14.98 13.77
N PHE A 99 15.23 14.52 13.74
CA PHE A 99 14.31 14.80 12.64
C PHE A 99 14.05 16.29 12.48
N GLU A 100 13.72 17.01 13.56
CA GLU A 100 13.47 18.45 13.52
C GLU A 100 14.69 19.23 13.05
N ALA A 101 15.90 18.80 13.40
CA ALA A 101 17.14 19.44 12.96
C ALA A 101 17.38 19.31 11.45
N GLN A 102 16.91 18.21 10.82
CA GLN A 102 17.19 17.94 9.41
C GLN A 102 16.04 18.26 8.46
N LYS A 103 14.80 18.38 8.93
CA LYS A 103 13.60 18.49 8.06
C LYS A 103 13.63 19.70 7.13
N ASN A 104 14.30 20.78 7.51
CA ASN A 104 14.40 22.02 6.73
C ASN A 104 15.62 22.06 5.81
N LEU A 105 16.47 21.03 5.82
CA LEU A 105 17.59 20.92 4.90
C LEU A 105 17.11 20.51 3.51
N ALA A 106 17.89 20.86 2.46
CA ALA A 106 17.53 20.56 1.07
C ALA A 106 17.30 19.05 0.83
N ASP A 107 18.11 18.19 1.48
CA ASP A 107 18.01 16.73 1.40
C ASP A 107 17.23 16.11 2.58
N GLY A 108 16.64 16.94 3.42
CA GLY A 108 15.92 16.51 4.62
C GLY A 108 14.60 15.81 4.31
N LYS A 109 14.25 14.84 5.14
CA LYS A 109 12.95 14.17 5.04
C LYS A 109 11.85 15.06 5.61
N THR A 110 10.71 15.10 4.93
CA THR A 110 9.56 15.94 5.32
C THR A 110 8.68 15.32 6.40
N THR A 111 8.75 14.01 6.60
CA THR A 111 7.97 13.30 7.62
C THR A 111 8.88 12.50 8.55
N PHE A 112 8.48 12.40 9.82
CA PHE A 112 9.21 11.61 10.81
C PHE A 112 9.33 10.13 10.43
N ASN A 113 8.28 9.57 9.85
CA ASN A 113 8.31 8.19 9.39
C ASN A 113 9.33 7.97 8.26
N ALA A 114 9.40 8.89 7.29
CA ALA A 114 10.41 8.84 6.22
C ALA A 114 11.84 8.96 6.76
N TYR A 115 12.04 9.79 7.78
CA TYR A 115 13.31 9.91 8.49
C TYR A 115 13.71 8.58 9.17
N LEU A 116 12.80 7.95 9.90
CA LEU A 116 13.06 6.65 10.52
C LEU A 116 13.40 5.56 9.50
N TRP A 117 12.71 5.55 8.35
CA TRP A 117 13.02 4.62 7.26
C TRP A 117 14.43 4.84 6.70
N GLN A 118 14.86 6.07 6.58
CA GLN A 118 16.24 6.37 6.15
C GLN A 118 17.25 5.84 7.16
N VAL A 119 17.12 6.22 8.43
CA VAL A 119 18.05 5.83 9.49
C VAL A 119 18.13 4.31 9.64
N CYS A 120 16.99 3.64 9.72
CA CYS A 120 16.95 2.18 9.84
C CYS A 120 17.45 1.48 8.58
N GLY A 121 17.26 2.07 7.40
CA GLY A 121 17.83 1.57 6.15
C GLY A 121 19.36 1.64 6.13
N GLU A 122 19.92 2.75 6.56
CA GLU A 122 21.37 2.94 6.68
C GLU A 122 21.99 1.99 7.72
N GLU A 123 21.32 1.78 8.86
CA GLU A 123 21.73 0.80 9.87
C GLU A 123 21.73 -0.63 9.33
N TYR A 124 20.69 -1.00 8.58
CA TYR A 124 20.62 -2.32 7.95
C TYR A 124 21.74 -2.52 6.92
N ASP A 125 21.95 -1.53 6.04
CA ASP A 125 22.96 -1.61 4.98
C ASP A 125 24.39 -1.64 5.55
N ALA A 126 24.63 -1.03 6.71
CA ALA A 126 25.92 -1.09 7.41
C ALA A 126 26.23 -2.47 8.02
N GLN A 127 25.20 -3.30 8.26
CA GLN A 127 25.34 -4.65 8.84
C GLN A 127 25.37 -5.75 7.78
N HIS A 128 25.05 -5.45 6.54
CA HIS A 128 24.95 -6.38 5.41
C HIS A 128 25.75 -5.89 4.21
#